data_bdc51cc430c43fc9403e4ff5d684a61c
#
_entry.id   bdc51cc430c43fc9403e4ff5d684a61c
#
_cell.length_a   1.000
_cell.length_b   1.000
_cell.length_c   1.000
_cell.angle_alpha   90.00
_cell.angle_beta   90.00
_cell.angle_gamma   90.00
#
_symmetry.space_group_name_H-M   'P 1'
#
loop_
_entity.id
_entity.type
_entity.pdbx_description
1 polymer ?
#
loop_
_entity_poly.entity_id
_entity_poly.type
_entity_poly.pdbx_seq_one_letter_code
_entity_poly.pdbx_strand_id
1 'polypeptide(L)'
;MKKLMLMAMMFAVSAAAFAGDSDALKAVMKSKDYMEAANLLKQNLSQMADNGEKAKAYNHLVDLAMKKVTNETGTIAENQAAVQLGTGKTKEYDTLGLANAICDAIELAVECNKYDQQPNGKGKVDPKFAEKNAERVWNVRSHLVNIGQSEAQNGHDAGVLKYWGTFVDSAEDPFFAAQNHDAEKEYIGQVAFFAGRYAYQAQQMERANKYFEVAKRDPQQKADAVNFQLYAMRQNLKTHADSVAYVSQLKQMYEQDPENDVILDGLNAMYEGMKDKAAQTALLDGHLAKYPNSFTALANKGLMAVNDNNAEEGAKWLRQAAQAKPDNPVVWTYLGACLSVLAANATDNATAQKHYDEAIQAFDKAKELDPDRMQANWGYNRYQAYYGRYGADDPKTKQAEADMK
;
A
#
# COMPACT_ATOMS: atom_id res chain seq x y z
N MET A 1 -62.77 25.73 -15.95
CA MET A 1 -61.99 26.63 -16.85
C MET A 1 -61.19 27.61 -15.98
N LYS A 2 -59.98 27.34 -15.68
CA LYS A 2 -59.00 28.30 -15.15
C LYS A 2 -57.67 27.96 -15.77
N LYS A 3 -57.23 28.83 -16.71
CA LYS A 3 -55.95 28.80 -17.36
C LYS A 3 -54.84 29.13 -16.35
N LEU A 4 -53.97 28.19 -16.06
CA LEU A 4 -52.67 28.47 -15.41
C LEU A 4 -51.71 28.98 -16.48
N MET A 5 -51.39 30.25 -16.45
CA MET A 5 -50.25 30.86 -17.15
C MET A 5 -48.99 30.45 -16.43
N LEU A 6 -48.17 29.59 -17.03
CA LEU A 6 -46.78 29.38 -16.66
C LEU A 6 -45.96 30.54 -17.20
N MET A 7 -45.56 31.47 -16.35
CA MET A 7 -44.53 32.45 -16.66
C MET A 7 -43.17 31.73 -16.65
N ALA A 8 -42.62 31.43 -17.83
CA ALA A 8 -41.22 31.11 -18.00
C ALA A 8 -40.44 32.43 -17.85
N MET A 9 -39.82 32.63 -16.69
CA MET A 9 -38.77 33.65 -16.56
C MET A 9 -37.56 33.13 -17.34
N MET A 10 -37.44 33.56 -18.59
CA MET A 10 -36.16 33.57 -19.29
C MET A 10 -35.26 34.60 -18.59
N PHE A 11 -34.33 34.15 -17.78
CA PHE A 11 -33.14 34.91 -17.47
C PHE A 11 -32.36 35.03 -18.77
N ALA A 12 -32.57 36.12 -19.49
CA ALA A 12 -31.63 36.58 -20.49
C ALA A 12 -30.36 36.97 -19.73
N VAL A 13 -29.41 36.02 -19.58
CA VAL A 13 -28.03 36.37 -19.30
C VAL A 13 -27.59 37.15 -20.55
N SER A 14 -27.59 38.46 -20.45
CA SER A 14 -26.94 39.34 -21.44
C SER A 14 -25.47 38.92 -21.44
N ALA A 15 -25.08 38.15 -22.46
CA ALA A 15 -23.68 37.97 -22.81
C ALA A 15 -23.13 39.36 -23.19
N ALA A 16 -22.72 40.12 -22.19
CA ALA A 16 -21.84 41.25 -22.41
C ALA A 16 -20.56 40.65 -23.00
N ALA A 17 -20.40 40.79 -24.32
CA ALA A 17 -19.13 40.52 -24.97
C ALA A 17 -18.11 41.48 -24.40
N PHE A 18 -17.47 41.08 -23.31
CA PHE A 18 -16.33 41.82 -22.77
C PHE A 18 -15.19 41.67 -23.78
N ALA A 19 -14.86 42.77 -24.43
CA ALA A 19 -13.75 42.88 -25.37
C ALA A 19 -12.38 42.91 -24.67
N GLY A 20 -12.24 42.29 -23.52
CA GLY A 20 -10.98 42.22 -22.74
C GLY A 20 -11.13 41.40 -21.47
N ASP A 21 -10.00 41.13 -20.84
CA ASP A 21 -9.92 40.40 -19.56
C ASP A 21 -10.73 41.15 -18.48
N SER A 22 -11.43 40.39 -17.61
CA SER A 22 -12.15 40.94 -16.45
C SER A 22 -11.19 41.63 -15.46
N ASP A 23 -11.69 42.52 -14.62
CA ASP A 23 -10.86 43.15 -13.60
C ASP A 23 -10.39 42.15 -12.56
N ALA A 24 -11.15 41.09 -12.33
CA ALA A 24 -10.79 39.93 -11.50
C ALA A 24 -9.54 39.23 -12.04
N LEU A 25 -9.49 38.93 -13.33
CA LEU A 25 -8.31 38.34 -13.98
C LEU A 25 -7.13 39.30 -13.98
N LYS A 26 -7.34 40.58 -14.36
CA LYS A 26 -6.27 41.60 -14.39
C LYS A 26 -5.59 41.74 -13.03
N ALA A 27 -6.35 41.67 -11.93
CA ALA A 27 -5.79 41.75 -10.59
C ALA A 27 -4.78 40.61 -10.33
N VAL A 28 -5.13 39.37 -10.68
CA VAL A 28 -4.23 38.20 -10.53
C VAL A 28 -3.02 38.32 -11.45
N MET A 29 -3.22 38.64 -12.72
CA MET A 29 -2.15 38.71 -13.74
C MET A 29 -1.12 39.83 -13.49
N LYS A 30 -1.50 40.85 -12.73
CA LYS A 30 -0.60 41.99 -12.40
C LYS A 30 0.43 41.60 -11.33
N SER A 31 0.09 40.70 -10.42
CA SER A 31 1.00 40.27 -9.37
C SER A 31 2.17 39.44 -9.94
N LYS A 32 3.37 39.75 -9.47
CA LYS A 32 4.61 39.01 -9.78
C LYS A 32 5.08 38.19 -8.59
N ASP A 33 4.41 38.35 -7.48
CA ASP A 33 4.62 37.54 -6.27
C ASP A 33 3.63 36.39 -6.23
N TYR A 34 4.15 35.20 -5.97
CA TYR A 34 3.33 33.94 -5.97
C TYR A 34 2.23 33.97 -4.90
N MET A 35 2.59 34.36 -3.67
CA MET A 35 1.64 34.36 -2.55
C MET A 35 0.55 35.40 -2.74
N GLU A 36 0.91 36.58 -3.24
CA GLU A 36 -0.06 37.62 -3.57
C GLU A 36 -1.01 37.14 -4.69
N ALA A 37 -0.46 36.60 -5.79
CA ALA A 37 -1.25 36.09 -6.90
C ALA A 37 -2.20 34.95 -6.48
N ALA A 38 -1.74 34.02 -5.62
CA ALA A 38 -2.56 32.94 -5.10
C ALA A 38 -3.72 33.45 -4.23
N ASN A 39 -3.47 34.42 -3.37
CA ASN A 39 -4.52 35.08 -2.58
C ASN A 39 -5.52 35.81 -3.46
N LEU A 40 -5.05 36.54 -4.45
CA LEU A 40 -5.92 37.23 -5.40
C LEU A 40 -6.75 36.27 -6.24
N LEU A 41 -6.17 35.15 -6.68
CA LEU A 41 -6.92 34.07 -7.37
C LEU A 41 -8.05 33.55 -6.51
N LYS A 42 -7.74 33.18 -5.25
CA LYS A 42 -8.75 32.66 -4.31
C LYS A 42 -9.91 33.63 -4.09
N GLN A 43 -9.62 34.94 -4.00
CA GLN A 43 -10.64 35.97 -3.78
C GLN A 43 -11.47 36.26 -5.03
N ASN A 44 -10.89 36.17 -6.22
CA ASN A 44 -11.49 36.63 -7.46
C ASN A 44 -11.97 35.53 -8.41
N LEU A 45 -11.71 34.24 -8.09
CA LEU A 45 -12.01 33.11 -8.99
C LEU A 45 -13.48 33.06 -9.43
N SER A 46 -14.42 33.32 -8.51
CA SER A 46 -15.85 33.33 -8.80
C SER A 46 -16.33 34.54 -9.61
N GLN A 47 -15.49 35.58 -9.68
CA GLN A 47 -15.79 36.85 -10.40
C GLN A 47 -15.21 36.86 -11.81
N MET A 48 -14.44 35.83 -12.19
CA MET A 48 -13.89 35.70 -13.53
C MET A 48 -14.98 35.38 -14.54
N ALA A 49 -14.88 35.98 -15.74
CA ALA A 49 -15.93 35.99 -16.74
C ALA A 49 -16.28 34.59 -17.27
N ASP A 50 -15.29 33.73 -17.44
CA ASP A 50 -15.45 32.40 -18.01
C ASP A 50 -14.33 31.43 -17.60
N ASN A 51 -14.40 30.19 -18.07
CA ASN A 51 -13.39 29.16 -17.78
C ASN A 51 -12.03 29.47 -18.44
N GLY A 52 -12.01 30.16 -19.57
CA GLY A 52 -10.75 30.59 -20.20
C GLY A 52 -9.98 31.58 -19.32
N GLU A 53 -10.68 32.51 -18.65
CA GLU A 53 -10.04 33.42 -17.68
C GLU A 53 -9.53 32.67 -16.45
N LYS A 54 -10.30 31.71 -15.94
CA LYS A 54 -9.86 30.88 -14.81
C LYS A 54 -8.61 30.09 -15.17
N ALA A 55 -8.60 29.40 -16.32
CA ALA A 55 -7.43 28.68 -16.82
C ALA A 55 -6.21 29.61 -16.95
N LYS A 56 -6.39 30.82 -17.48
CA LYS A 56 -5.33 31.81 -17.63
C LYS A 56 -4.76 32.27 -16.28
N ALA A 57 -5.62 32.46 -15.28
CA ALA A 57 -5.20 32.83 -13.93
C ALA A 57 -4.41 31.70 -13.25
N TYR A 58 -4.90 30.43 -13.32
CA TYR A 58 -4.15 29.29 -12.82
C TYR A 58 -2.81 29.10 -13.54
N ASN A 59 -2.77 29.24 -14.87
CA ASN A 59 -1.51 29.19 -15.64
C ASN A 59 -0.52 30.27 -15.19
N HIS A 60 -0.98 31.47 -14.85
CA HIS A 60 -0.10 32.52 -14.33
C HIS A 60 0.57 32.10 -13.01
N LEU A 61 -0.16 31.43 -12.11
CA LEU A 61 0.43 30.89 -10.89
C LEU A 61 1.41 29.75 -11.18
N VAL A 62 1.11 28.86 -12.15
CA VAL A 62 2.09 27.87 -12.62
C VAL A 62 3.37 28.56 -13.11
N ASP A 63 3.26 29.65 -13.87
CA ASP A 63 4.42 30.40 -14.35
C ASP A 63 5.25 31.00 -13.20
N LEU A 64 4.61 31.52 -12.16
CA LEU A 64 5.29 32.04 -10.96
C LEU A 64 5.98 30.93 -10.15
N ALA A 65 5.31 29.79 -9.93
CA ALA A 65 5.90 28.64 -9.26
C ALA A 65 7.10 28.10 -10.06
N MET A 66 6.94 27.89 -11.37
CA MET A 66 8.02 27.44 -12.26
C MET A 66 9.19 28.41 -12.36
N LYS A 67 8.98 29.72 -12.17
CA LYS A 67 10.07 30.70 -12.07
C LYS A 67 10.95 30.42 -10.85
N LYS A 68 10.36 30.11 -9.67
CA LYS A 68 11.12 29.70 -8.47
C LYS A 68 11.87 28.40 -8.76
N VAL A 69 11.21 27.40 -9.35
CA VAL A 69 11.82 26.12 -9.72
C VAL A 69 13.04 26.34 -10.62
N THR A 70 12.89 27.13 -11.68
CA THR A 70 13.99 27.40 -12.64
C THR A 70 15.19 28.10 -11.97
N ASN A 71 14.95 29.03 -11.06
CA ASN A 71 16.01 29.71 -10.35
C ASN A 71 16.82 28.75 -9.46
N GLU A 72 16.13 27.90 -8.68
CA GLU A 72 16.81 26.97 -7.77
C GLU A 72 17.50 25.82 -8.51
N THR A 73 16.86 25.27 -9.56
CA THR A 73 17.48 24.21 -10.38
C THR A 73 18.67 24.75 -11.19
N GLY A 74 18.64 26.01 -11.60
CA GLY A 74 19.79 26.69 -12.20
C GLY A 74 20.98 26.76 -11.23
N THR A 75 20.71 27.12 -9.97
CA THR A 75 21.75 27.15 -8.91
C THR A 75 22.32 25.73 -8.66
N ILE A 76 21.48 24.70 -8.65
CA ILE A 76 21.91 23.30 -8.53
C ILE A 76 22.84 22.93 -9.68
N ALA A 77 22.47 23.27 -10.93
CA ALA A 77 23.29 22.98 -12.11
C ALA A 77 24.65 23.72 -12.06
N GLU A 78 24.67 25.00 -11.64
CA GLU A 78 25.90 25.76 -11.43
C GLU A 78 26.81 25.11 -10.39
N ASN A 79 26.22 24.65 -9.26
CA ASN A 79 26.96 23.97 -8.20
C ASN A 79 27.55 22.64 -8.68
N GLN A 80 26.81 21.85 -9.45
CA GLN A 80 27.32 20.60 -10.06
C GLN A 80 28.48 20.86 -11.00
N ALA A 81 28.37 21.86 -11.85
CA ALA A 81 29.47 22.27 -12.74
C ALA A 81 30.70 22.75 -11.95
N ALA A 82 30.53 23.52 -10.87
CA ALA A 82 31.61 23.98 -10.02
C ALA A 82 32.37 22.81 -9.35
N VAL A 83 31.64 21.78 -8.91
CA VAL A 83 32.24 20.56 -8.34
C VAL A 83 33.01 19.79 -9.42
N GLN A 84 32.43 19.58 -10.61
CA GLN A 84 33.07 18.87 -11.70
C GLN A 84 34.36 19.56 -12.19
N LEU A 85 34.37 20.90 -12.20
CA LEU A 85 35.51 21.72 -12.60
C LEU A 85 36.53 21.90 -11.45
N GLY A 86 36.29 21.35 -10.26
CA GLY A 86 37.20 21.45 -9.11
C GLY A 86 37.32 22.86 -8.52
N THR A 87 36.38 23.77 -8.84
CA THR A 87 36.45 25.16 -8.33
C THR A 87 36.00 25.28 -6.87
N GLY A 88 35.21 24.31 -6.37
CA GLY A 88 34.73 24.21 -4.99
C GLY A 88 33.79 25.36 -4.54
N LYS A 89 33.43 26.29 -5.44
CA LYS A 89 32.57 27.44 -5.14
C LYS A 89 31.11 27.08 -5.42
N THR A 90 30.39 26.64 -4.38
CA THR A 90 28.95 26.38 -4.45
C THR A 90 28.15 27.54 -3.85
N LYS A 91 26.93 27.73 -4.35
CA LYS A 91 25.95 28.69 -3.84
C LYS A 91 24.89 27.96 -3.02
N GLU A 92 24.38 28.62 -2.00
CA GLU A 92 23.19 28.13 -1.30
C GLU A 92 21.96 28.23 -2.19
N TYR A 93 21.03 27.30 -2.05
CA TYR A 93 19.73 27.32 -2.70
C TYR A 93 18.64 26.86 -1.74
N ASP A 94 17.41 27.30 -1.98
CA ASP A 94 16.28 27.04 -1.11
C ASP A 94 15.62 25.67 -1.47
N THR A 95 16.15 24.60 -0.86
CA THR A 95 15.69 23.22 -1.11
C THR A 95 14.19 23.04 -0.82
N LEU A 96 13.71 23.56 0.32
CA LEU A 96 12.30 23.42 0.70
C LEU A 96 11.40 24.31 -0.16
N GLY A 97 11.87 25.52 -0.49
CA GLY A 97 11.17 26.40 -1.42
C GLY A 97 11.07 25.82 -2.83
N LEU A 98 12.13 25.14 -3.30
CA LEU A 98 12.11 24.39 -4.56
C LEU A 98 11.04 23.27 -4.50
N ALA A 99 11.07 22.43 -3.46
CA ALA A 99 10.12 21.34 -3.34
C ALA A 99 8.66 21.82 -3.27
N ASN A 100 8.41 22.86 -2.47
CA ASN A 100 7.08 23.46 -2.37
C ASN A 100 6.62 24.06 -3.71
N ALA A 101 7.51 24.76 -4.42
CA ALA A 101 7.18 25.34 -5.73
C ALA A 101 6.87 24.26 -6.78
N ILE A 102 7.53 23.10 -6.73
CA ILE A 102 7.21 21.95 -7.59
C ILE A 102 5.83 21.38 -7.23
N CYS A 103 5.55 21.15 -5.93
CA CYS A 103 4.23 20.68 -5.49
C CYS A 103 3.11 21.63 -5.94
N ASP A 104 3.31 22.94 -5.72
CA ASP A 104 2.36 23.96 -6.14
C ASP A 104 2.17 23.97 -7.67
N ALA A 105 3.25 23.87 -8.44
CA ALA A 105 3.17 23.82 -9.91
C ALA A 105 2.39 22.60 -10.40
N ILE A 106 2.54 21.42 -9.76
CA ILE A 106 1.77 20.21 -10.08
C ILE A 106 0.28 20.45 -9.83
N GLU A 107 -0.08 20.89 -8.63
CA GLU A 107 -1.47 21.12 -8.25
C GLU A 107 -2.14 22.17 -9.15
N LEU A 108 -1.47 23.29 -9.34
CA LEU A 108 -1.96 24.41 -10.17
C LEU A 108 -2.10 24.04 -11.65
N ALA A 109 -1.21 23.19 -12.19
CA ALA A 109 -1.30 22.71 -13.56
C ALA A 109 -2.50 21.79 -13.76
N VAL A 110 -2.77 20.89 -12.80
CA VAL A 110 -3.96 20.03 -12.79
C VAL A 110 -5.24 20.90 -12.70
N GLU A 111 -5.28 21.87 -11.77
CA GLU A 111 -6.42 22.79 -11.67
C GLU A 111 -6.61 23.66 -12.93
N CYS A 112 -5.51 24.17 -13.51
CA CYS A 112 -5.55 24.88 -14.80
C CYS A 112 -6.21 24.01 -15.87
N ASN A 113 -5.80 22.75 -15.99
CA ASN A 113 -6.34 21.82 -16.98
C ASN A 113 -7.86 21.60 -16.82
N LYS A 114 -8.37 21.53 -15.57
CA LYS A 114 -9.82 21.38 -15.35
C LYS A 114 -10.63 22.49 -16.01
N TYR A 115 -10.14 23.72 -15.97
CA TYR A 115 -10.81 24.86 -16.62
C TYR A 115 -10.46 24.97 -18.11
N ASP A 116 -9.23 24.64 -18.51
CA ASP A 116 -8.75 24.72 -19.89
C ASP A 116 -9.49 23.71 -20.81
N GLN A 117 -9.97 22.59 -20.24
CA GLN A 117 -10.79 21.59 -20.93
C GLN A 117 -12.29 21.93 -20.97
N GLN A 118 -12.72 23.05 -20.39
CA GLN A 118 -14.11 23.47 -20.38
C GLN A 118 -14.41 24.49 -21.50
N PRO A 119 -15.67 24.62 -21.92
CA PRO A 119 -16.05 25.69 -22.86
C PRO A 119 -15.70 27.07 -22.31
N ASN A 120 -15.03 27.88 -23.15
CA ASN A 120 -14.76 29.30 -22.88
C ASN A 120 -15.99 30.16 -23.08
N GLY A 121 -15.88 31.49 -22.91
CA GLY A 121 -16.97 32.44 -23.09
C GLY A 121 -17.61 32.47 -24.49
N LYS A 122 -17.00 31.81 -25.49
CA LYS A 122 -17.53 31.61 -26.85
C LYS A 122 -18.17 30.24 -27.02
N GLY A 123 -18.32 29.45 -25.95
CA GLY A 123 -18.86 28.10 -25.98
C GLY A 123 -17.95 27.06 -26.66
N LYS A 124 -16.66 27.34 -26.85
CA LYS A 124 -15.69 26.45 -27.49
C LYS A 124 -14.73 25.88 -26.45
N VAL A 125 -14.43 24.59 -26.55
CA VAL A 125 -13.32 23.94 -25.86
C VAL A 125 -12.07 24.17 -26.73
N ASP A 126 -11.10 24.91 -26.19
CA ASP A 126 -9.88 25.33 -26.91
C ASP A 126 -8.72 25.37 -25.89
N PRO A 127 -8.20 24.18 -25.48
CA PRO A 127 -7.15 24.10 -24.49
C PRO A 127 -5.85 24.81 -24.98
N LYS A 128 -5.27 25.63 -24.10
CA LYS A 128 -4.09 26.45 -24.44
C LYS A 128 -2.88 26.16 -23.58
N PHE A 129 -3.11 25.60 -22.40
CA PHE A 129 -2.08 25.46 -21.37
C PHE A 129 -1.73 24.03 -21.02
N ALA A 130 -2.65 23.09 -21.29
CA ALA A 130 -2.56 21.71 -20.82
C ALA A 130 -1.23 21.02 -21.21
N GLU A 131 -0.91 20.95 -22.51
CA GLU A 131 0.28 20.26 -23.02
C GLU A 131 1.57 20.84 -22.44
N LYS A 132 1.74 22.16 -22.56
CA LYS A 132 2.94 22.86 -22.07
C LYS A 132 3.10 22.72 -20.55
N ASN A 133 2.00 22.80 -19.79
CA ASN A 133 2.06 22.66 -18.33
C ASN A 133 2.39 21.22 -17.94
N ALA A 134 1.79 20.21 -18.60
CA ALA A 134 2.09 18.83 -18.35
C ALA A 134 3.59 18.54 -18.57
N GLU A 135 4.16 18.95 -19.71
CA GLU A 135 5.56 18.72 -20.04
C GLU A 135 6.51 19.39 -19.03
N ARG A 136 6.37 20.71 -18.82
CA ARG A 136 7.32 21.45 -17.97
C ARG A 136 7.29 21.04 -16.50
N VAL A 137 6.11 20.70 -15.99
CA VAL A 137 5.95 20.25 -14.60
C VAL A 137 6.45 18.81 -14.45
N TRP A 138 6.17 17.94 -15.42
CA TRP A 138 6.68 16.59 -15.45
C TRP A 138 8.20 16.52 -15.32
N ASN A 139 8.89 17.33 -16.06
CA ASN A 139 10.36 17.34 -16.13
C ASN A 139 11.07 17.72 -14.82
N VAL A 140 10.37 18.39 -13.89
CA VAL A 140 10.99 18.85 -12.61
C VAL A 140 10.57 18.04 -11.40
N ARG A 141 9.52 17.20 -11.51
CA ARG A 141 8.96 16.50 -10.34
C ARG A 141 9.91 15.47 -9.74
N SER A 142 10.87 14.95 -10.50
CA SER A 142 11.89 14.00 -9.99
C SER A 142 12.76 14.59 -8.87
N HIS A 143 12.89 15.92 -8.77
CA HIS A 143 13.58 16.55 -7.64
C HIS A 143 12.91 16.24 -6.29
N LEU A 144 11.59 15.98 -6.28
CA LEU A 144 10.85 15.60 -5.07
C LEU A 144 11.34 14.29 -4.46
N VAL A 145 11.91 13.38 -5.25
CA VAL A 145 12.44 12.10 -4.77
C VAL A 145 13.65 12.34 -3.86
N ASN A 146 14.63 13.11 -4.32
CA ASN A 146 15.85 13.41 -3.56
C ASN A 146 15.56 14.29 -2.32
N ILE A 147 14.64 15.26 -2.47
CA ILE A 147 14.25 16.14 -1.36
C ILE A 147 13.49 15.33 -0.30
N GLY A 148 12.57 14.47 -0.70
CA GLY A 148 11.89 13.56 0.22
C GLY A 148 12.85 12.59 0.93
N GLN A 149 13.90 12.12 0.25
CA GLN A 149 14.95 11.32 0.88
C GLN A 149 15.72 12.12 1.95
N SER A 150 16.04 13.37 1.68
CA SER A 150 16.67 14.26 2.66
C SER A 150 15.77 14.50 3.87
N GLU A 151 14.47 14.70 3.66
CA GLU A 151 13.49 14.83 4.74
C GLU A 151 13.42 13.55 5.60
N ALA A 152 13.48 12.37 4.97
CA ALA A 152 13.48 11.09 5.67
C ALA A 152 14.75 10.94 6.56
N GLN A 153 15.91 11.32 6.03
CA GLN A 153 17.17 11.29 6.79
C GLN A 153 17.17 12.24 7.99
N ASN A 154 16.42 13.34 7.90
CA ASN A 154 16.29 14.33 8.96
C ASN A 154 15.11 14.04 9.92
N GLY A 155 14.34 12.97 9.71
CA GLY A 155 13.20 12.61 10.54
C GLY A 155 11.97 13.52 10.36
N HIS A 156 11.83 14.17 9.22
CA HIS A 156 10.73 15.07 8.91
C HIS A 156 9.60 14.34 8.16
N ASP A 157 8.90 13.43 8.83
CA ASP A 157 7.90 12.52 8.25
C ASP A 157 6.83 13.23 7.40
N ALA A 158 6.34 14.38 7.84
CA ALA A 158 5.36 15.17 7.10
C ALA A 158 5.90 15.69 5.76
N GLY A 159 7.18 16.09 5.72
CA GLY A 159 7.88 16.50 4.50
C GLY A 159 8.03 15.32 3.53
N VAL A 160 8.46 14.16 4.05
CA VAL A 160 8.55 12.92 3.27
C VAL A 160 7.22 12.59 2.61
N LEU A 161 6.15 12.52 3.40
CA LEU A 161 4.82 12.18 2.89
C LEU A 161 4.30 13.21 1.89
N LYS A 162 4.60 14.49 2.09
CA LYS A 162 4.26 15.55 1.14
C LYS A 162 4.99 15.32 -0.19
N TYR A 163 6.32 15.23 -0.18
CA TYR A 163 7.11 15.27 -1.42
C TYR A 163 7.06 13.93 -2.18
N TRP A 164 7.30 12.79 -1.52
CA TRP A 164 7.15 11.50 -2.16
C TRP A 164 5.70 11.21 -2.55
N GLY A 165 4.74 11.58 -1.69
CA GLY A 165 3.33 11.45 -2.02
C GLY A 165 2.93 12.25 -3.25
N THR A 166 3.33 13.52 -3.35
CA THR A 166 3.06 14.34 -4.54
C THR A 166 3.73 13.78 -5.79
N PHE A 167 4.95 13.22 -5.66
CA PHE A 167 5.62 12.56 -6.78
C PHE A 167 4.81 11.36 -7.29
N VAL A 168 4.37 10.48 -6.39
CA VAL A 168 3.58 9.28 -6.76
C VAL A 168 2.18 9.68 -7.26
N ASP A 169 1.50 10.60 -6.56
CA ASP A 169 0.17 11.08 -6.94
C ASP A 169 0.17 11.68 -8.36
N SER A 170 1.19 12.46 -8.70
CA SER A 170 1.32 13.05 -10.05
C SER A 170 1.62 12.01 -11.14
N ALA A 171 2.32 10.92 -10.82
CA ALA A 171 2.54 9.85 -11.80
C ALA A 171 1.26 9.09 -12.16
N GLU A 172 0.30 9.05 -11.25
CA GLU A 172 -0.99 8.37 -11.44
C GLU A 172 -2.10 9.34 -11.91
N ASP A 173 -1.81 10.64 -12.02
CA ASP A 173 -2.81 11.62 -12.44
C ASP A 173 -3.01 11.56 -13.98
N PRO A 174 -4.26 11.43 -14.46
CA PRO A 174 -4.57 11.39 -15.89
C PRO A 174 -4.03 12.59 -16.70
N PHE A 175 -3.82 13.73 -16.06
CA PHE A 175 -3.24 14.92 -16.70
C PHE A 175 -1.82 14.65 -17.23
N PHE A 176 -1.07 13.78 -16.58
CA PHE A 176 0.29 13.42 -16.97
C PHE A 176 0.40 12.10 -17.74
N ALA A 177 -0.72 11.44 -18.06
CA ALA A 177 -0.72 10.11 -18.68
C ALA A 177 0.03 10.03 -20.03
N ALA A 178 0.10 11.17 -20.77
CA ALA A 178 0.82 11.23 -22.04
C ALA A 178 2.34 11.49 -21.91
N GLN A 179 2.83 11.68 -20.68
CA GLN A 179 4.25 11.92 -20.43
C GLN A 179 5.07 10.62 -20.47
N ASN A 180 6.38 10.76 -20.60
CA ASN A 180 7.26 9.58 -20.60
C ASN A 180 7.51 9.06 -19.18
N HIS A 181 6.88 7.94 -18.84
CA HIS A 181 7.01 7.27 -17.55
C HIS A 181 8.19 6.27 -17.50
N ASP A 182 8.88 6.00 -18.61
CA ASP A 182 9.90 4.97 -18.66
C ASP A 182 11.10 5.24 -17.74
N ALA A 183 11.48 6.51 -17.62
CA ALA A 183 12.58 6.92 -16.74
C ALA A 183 12.32 6.67 -15.24
N GLU A 184 11.06 6.50 -14.85
CA GLU A 184 10.66 6.34 -13.44
C GLU A 184 10.36 4.90 -13.06
N LYS A 185 10.22 3.99 -14.04
CA LYS A 185 9.85 2.59 -13.82
C LYS A 185 10.78 1.87 -12.84
N GLU A 186 12.07 2.23 -12.82
CA GLU A 186 13.06 1.56 -11.98
C GLU A 186 12.96 1.96 -10.50
N TYR A 187 12.34 3.09 -10.15
CA TYR A 187 12.33 3.59 -8.79
C TYR A 187 10.97 4.04 -8.24
N ILE A 188 9.98 4.25 -9.10
CA ILE A 188 8.65 4.72 -8.64
C ILE A 188 8.00 3.74 -7.66
N GLY A 189 8.17 2.43 -7.86
CA GLY A 189 7.65 1.40 -6.95
C GLY A 189 8.27 1.51 -5.56
N GLN A 190 9.58 1.73 -5.49
CA GLN A 190 10.27 1.93 -4.21
C GLN A 190 9.82 3.23 -3.51
N VAL A 191 9.73 4.35 -4.25
CA VAL A 191 9.24 5.62 -3.69
C VAL A 191 7.81 5.48 -3.18
N ALA A 192 6.95 4.81 -3.95
CA ALA A 192 5.57 4.53 -3.57
C ALA A 192 5.49 3.65 -2.31
N PHE A 193 6.34 2.62 -2.20
CA PHE A 193 6.38 1.78 -1.01
C PHE A 193 6.70 2.58 0.26
N PHE A 194 7.73 3.42 0.21
CA PHE A 194 8.07 4.26 1.36
C PHE A 194 7.01 5.33 1.63
N ALA A 195 6.49 6.00 0.61
CA ALA A 195 5.37 6.94 0.78
C ALA A 195 4.15 6.26 1.44
N GLY A 196 3.86 5.01 1.05
CA GLY A 196 2.82 4.18 1.66
C GLY A 196 3.05 3.91 3.14
N ARG A 197 4.29 3.60 3.52
CA ARG A 197 4.66 3.41 4.94
C ARG A 197 4.49 4.68 5.76
N TYR A 198 4.92 5.83 5.25
CA TYR A 198 4.72 7.11 5.94
C TYR A 198 3.25 7.51 6.03
N ALA A 199 2.46 7.24 4.97
CA ALA A 199 1.01 7.43 5.01
C ALA A 199 0.34 6.51 6.05
N TYR A 200 0.77 5.25 6.15
CA TYR A 200 0.30 4.31 7.16
C TYR A 200 0.61 4.80 8.58
N GLN A 201 1.84 5.24 8.84
CA GLN A 201 2.25 5.80 10.13
C GLN A 201 1.45 7.05 10.49
N ALA A 202 1.14 7.89 9.50
CA ALA A 202 0.29 9.08 9.65
C ALA A 202 -1.21 8.76 9.74
N GLN A 203 -1.62 7.48 9.82
CA GLN A 203 -3.01 7.00 9.86
C GLN A 203 -3.85 7.41 8.63
N GLN A 204 -3.22 7.67 7.49
CA GLN A 204 -3.87 8.00 6.22
C GLN A 204 -4.05 6.71 5.38
N MET A 205 -4.92 5.79 5.86
CA MET A 205 -5.01 4.43 5.32
C MET A 205 -5.41 4.34 3.85
N GLU A 206 -6.32 5.19 3.38
CA GLU A 206 -6.70 5.25 1.95
C GLU A 206 -5.51 5.63 1.08
N ARG A 207 -4.74 6.62 1.52
CA ARG A 207 -3.56 7.08 0.82
C ARG A 207 -2.44 6.05 0.85
N ALA A 208 -2.24 5.38 1.99
CA ALA A 208 -1.32 4.25 2.12
C ALA A 208 -1.66 3.13 1.14
N ASN A 209 -2.93 2.72 1.08
CA ASN A 209 -3.41 1.69 0.14
C ASN A 209 -3.14 2.07 -1.32
N LYS A 210 -3.43 3.32 -1.71
CA LYS A 210 -3.14 3.83 -3.06
C LYS A 210 -1.66 3.69 -3.41
N TYR A 211 -0.77 4.05 -2.49
CA TYR A 211 0.66 3.98 -2.73
C TYR A 211 1.18 2.54 -2.77
N PHE A 212 0.67 1.63 -1.95
CA PHE A 212 1.01 0.21 -2.03
C PHE A 212 0.53 -0.43 -3.35
N GLU A 213 -0.58 0.04 -3.95
CA GLU A 213 -0.99 -0.41 -5.29
C GLU A 213 0.06 -0.06 -6.36
N VAL A 214 0.65 1.13 -6.29
CA VAL A 214 1.75 1.51 -7.19
C VAL A 214 3.01 0.68 -6.89
N ALA A 215 3.34 0.51 -5.61
CA ALA A 215 4.52 -0.23 -5.16
C ALA A 215 4.50 -1.71 -5.60
N LYS A 216 3.34 -2.34 -5.65
CA LYS A 216 3.19 -3.75 -6.11
C LYS A 216 3.62 -3.99 -7.56
N ARG A 217 3.74 -2.93 -8.37
CA ARG A 217 4.22 -3.02 -9.77
C ARG A 217 5.73 -3.28 -9.83
N ASP A 218 6.46 -2.99 -8.76
CA ASP A 218 7.88 -3.29 -8.61
C ASP A 218 8.06 -4.70 -8.00
N PRO A 219 8.69 -5.65 -8.74
CA PRO A 219 8.89 -7.01 -8.23
C PRO A 219 9.64 -7.08 -6.89
N GLN A 220 10.54 -6.12 -6.62
CA GLN A 220 11.31 -6.08 -5.37
C GLN A 220 10.47 -5.61 -4.18
N GLN A 221 9.46 -4.77 -4.41
CA GLN A 221 8.59 -4.22 -3.37
C GLN A 221 7.27 -4.98 -3.23
N LYS A 222 6.92 -5.83 -4.22
CA LYS A 222 5.59 -6.47 -4.32
C LYS A 222 5.15 -7.17 -3.04
N ALA A 223 6.00 -8.03 -2.49
CA ALA A 223 5.65 -8.83 -1.31
C ALA A 223 5.39 -7.95 -0.08
N ASP A 224 6.30 -7.01 0.20
CA ASP A 224 6.16 -6.10 1.32
C ASP A 224 4.99 -5.13 1.14
N ALA A 225 4.77 -4.64 -0.08
CA ALA A 225 3.65 -3.77 -0.40
C ALA A 225 2.30 -4.46 -0.16
N VAL A 226 2.15 -5.75 -0.55
CA VAL A 226 0.95 -6.54 -0.25
C VAL A 226 0.76 -6.67 1.26
N ASN A 227 1.81 -7.02 2.01
CA ASN A 227 1.74 -7.14 3.47
C ASN A 227 1.25 -5.84 4.13
N PHE A 228 1.89 -4.72 3.82
CA PHE A 228 1.51 -3.41 4.39
C PHE A 228 0.11 -2.98 3.95
N GLN A 229 -0.28 -3.26 2.71
CA GLN A 229 -1.63 -3.00 2.22
C GLN A 229 -2.67 -3.76 3.04
N LEU A 230 -2.46 -5.05 3.29
CA LEU A 230 -3.36 -5.85 4.12
C LEU A 230 -3.44 -5.31 5.55
N TYR A 231 -2.32 -4.87 6.13
CA TYR A 231 -2.35 -4.22 7.44
C TYR A 231 -3.14 -2.91 7.43
N ALA A 232 -2.93 -2.05 6.43
CA ALA A 232 -3.65 -0.79 6.30
C ALA A 232 -5.17 -1.00 6.12
N MET A 233 -5.55 -1.98 5.31
CA MET A 233 -6.97 -2.34 5.10
C MET A 233 -7.62 -2.86 6.38
N ARG A 234 -6.91 -3.70 7.15
CA ARG A 234 -7.43 -4.25 8.42
C ARG A 234 -7.67 -3.19 9.50
N GLN A 235 -6.93 -2.09 9.51
CA GLN A 235 -7.13 -1.01 10.48
C GLN A 235 -8.51 -0.34 10.36
N ASN A 236 -9.16 -0.46 9.22
CA ASN A 236 -10.48 0.11 8.96
C ASN A 236 -11.65 -0.82 9.31
N LEU A 237 -11.38 -2.06 9.77
CA LEU A 237 -12.42 -3.04 10.10
C LEU A 237 -13.06 -2.69 11.45
N LYS A 238 -14.21 -2.06 11.43
CA LYS A 238 -14.98 -1.67 12.64
C LYS A 238 -16.33 -2.37 12.74
N THR A 239 -16.88 -2.78 11.62
CA THR A 239 -18.21 -3.37 11.52
C THR A 239 -18.19 -4.68 10.72
N HIS A 240 -19.26 -5.45 10.83
CA HIS A 240 -19.43 -6.64 9.99
C HIS A 240 -19.44 -6.29 8.49
N ALA A 241 -20.05 -5.16 8.13
CA ALA A 241 -20.05 -4.68 6.73
C ALA A 241 -18.63 -4.40 6.21
N ASP A 242 -17.76 -3.81 7.04
CA ASP A 242 -16.34 -3.59 6.69
C ASP A 242 -15.63 -4.92 6.47
N SER A 243 -15.89 -5.92 7.32
CA SER A 243 -15.32 -7.27 7.18
C SER A 243 -15.76 -7.94 5.86
N VAL A 244 -17.04 -7.82 5.48
CA VAL A 244 -17.55 -8.35 4.21
C VAL A 244 -16.91 -7.64 3.02
N ALA A 245 -16.77 -6.32 3.07
CA ALA A 245 -16.11 -5.54 2.02
C ALA A 245 -14.63 -5.94 1.89
N TYR A 246 -13.93 -6.11 3.02
CA TYR A 246 -12.54 -6.54 3.04
C TYR A 246 -12.35 -7.95 2.46
N VAL A 247 -13.21 -8.90 2.81
CA VAL A 247 -13.23 -10.24 2.20
C VAL A 247 -13.41 -10.16 0.69
N SER A 248 -14.29 -9.27 0.20
CA SER A 248 -14.47 -9.06 -1.24
C SER A 248 -13.19 -8.56 -1.92
N GLN A 249 -12.48 -7.63 -1.29
CA GLN A 249 -11.20 -7.13 -1.79
C GLN A 249 -10.11 -8.22 -1.78
N LEU A 250 -10.01 -8.99 -0.68
CA LEU A 250 -9.08 -10.11 -0.60
C LEU A 250 -9.34 -11.18 -1.67
N LYS A 251 -10.61 -11.46 -1.98
CA LYS A 251 -10.97 -12.36 -3.08
C LYS A 251 -10.44 -11.86 -4.43
N GLN A 252 -10.63 -10.58 -4.74
CA GLN A 252 -10.11 -9.99 -5.96
C GLN A 252 -8.57 -10.05 -6.03
N MET A 253 -7.90 -9.78 -4.91
CA MET A 253 -6.44 -9.91 -4.82
C MET A 253 -5.99 -11.36 -5.02
N TYR A 254 -6.69 -12.32 -4.42
CA TYR A 254 -6.42 -13.74 -4.57
C TYR A 254 -6.64 -14.24 -6.01
N GLU A 255 -7.66 -13.76 -6.71
CA GLU A 255 -7.89 -14.07 -8.13
C GLU A 255 -6.75 -13.57 -9.03
N GLN A 256 -6.15 -12.43 -8.68
CA GLN A 256 -5.02 -11.83 -9.42
C GLN A 256 -3.67 -12.50 -9.12
N ASP A 257 -3.48 -12.96 -7.87
CA ASP A 257 -2.23 -13.55 -7.39
C ASP A 257 -2.51 -14.72 -6.44
N PRO A 258 -3.01 -15.86 -6.98
CA PRO A 258 -3.47 -16.98 -6.15
C PRO A 258 -2.34 -17.72 -5.44
N GLU A 259 -1.09 -17.60 -5.90
CA GLU A 259 0.08 -18.21 -5.26
C GLU A 259 0.67 -17.36 -4.13
N ASN A 260 0.07 -16.21 -3.84
CA ASN A 260 0.50 -15.36 -2.76
C ASN A 260 -0.02 -15.87 -1.40
N ASP A 261 0.87 -16.50 -0.65
CA ASP A 261 0.60 -17.10 0.65
C ASP A 261 -0.04 -16.11 1.64
N VAL A 262 0.35 -14.84 1.60
CA VAL A 262 -0.15 -13.82 2.54
C VAL A 262 -1.61 -13.48 2.25
N ILE A 263 -1.98 -13.42 0.98
CA ILE A 263 -3.38 -13.17 0.58
C ILE A 263 -4.25 -14.37 0.93
N LEU A 264 -3.76 -15.58 0.63
CA LEU A 264 -4.46 -16.82 0.96
C LEU A 264 -4.70 -16.95 2.47
N ASP A 265 -3.65 -16.73 3.27
CA ASP A 265 -3.73 -16.78 4.73
C ASP A 265 -4.64 -15.69 5.30
N GLY A 266 -4.54 -14.47 4.78
CA GLY A 266 -5.40 -13.36 5.15
C GLY A 266 -6.89 -13.65 4.89
N LEU A 267 -7.22 -14.23 3.74
CA LEU A 267 -8.58 -14.61 3.39
C LEU A 267 -9.09 -15.75 4.26
N ASN A 268 -8.25 -16.77 4.52
CA ASN A 268 -8.53 -17.87 5.43
C ASN A 268 -8.82 -17.36 6.85
N ALA A 269 -7.98 -16.48 7.39
CA ALA A 269 -8.15 -15.90 8.72
C ALA A 269 -9.44 -15.06 8.84
N MET A 270 -9.83 -14.36 7.77
CA MET A 270 -11.11 -13.64 7.76
C MET A 270 -12.31 -14.57 7.84
N TYR A 271 -12.32 -15.67 7.09
CA TYR A 271 -13.40 -16.68 7.19
C TYR A 271 -13.44 -17.33 8.56
N GLU A 272 -12.27 -17.65 9.17
CA GLU A 272 -12.19 -18.16 10.53
C GLU A 272 -12.78 -17.16 11.54
N GLY A 273 -12.37 -15.90 11.50
CA GLY A 273 -12.90 -14.84 12.38
C GLY A 273 -14.40 -14.60 12.23
N MET A 274 -14.92 -14.74 11.02
CA MET A 274 -16.36 -14.67 10.71
C MET A 274 -17.10 -15.96 11.04
N LYS A 275 -16.41 -17.04 11.42
CA LYS A 275 -16.94 -18.38 11.67
C LYS A 275 -17.61 -18.99 10.43
N ASP A 276 -17.21 -18.58 9.23
CA ASP A 276 -17.69 -19.13 7.96
C ASP A 276 -16.82 -20.32 7.54
N LYS A 277 -17.02 -21.43 8.25
CA LYS A 277 -16.28 -22.68 8.00
C LYS A 277 -16.51 -23.24 6.59
N ALA A 278 -17.68 -23.00 6.01
CA ALA A 278 -17.99 -23.46 4.65
C ALA A 278 -17.12 -22.73 3.61
N ALA A 279 -17.03 -21.39 3.71
CA ALA A 279 -16.19 -20.60 2.83
C ALA A 279 -14.69 -20.90 3.05
N GLN A 280 -14.26 -21.10 4.31
CA GLN A 280 -12.89 -21.48 4.66
C GLN A 280 -12.51 -22.82 4.00
N THR A 281 -13.37 -23.84 4.14
CA THR A 281 -13.17 -25.16 3.52
C THR A 281 -13.09 -25.05 2.00
N ALA A 282 -14.05 -24.36 1.39
CA ALA A 282 -14.11 -24.19 -0.07
C ALA A 282 -12.87 -23.47 -0.63
N LEU A 283 -12.36 -22.45 0.09
CA LEU A 283 -11.13 -21.75 -0.28
C LEU A 283 -9.93 -22.69 -0.30
N LEU A 284 -9.70 -23.40 0.82
CA LEU A 284 -8.52 -24.26 0.97
C LEU A 284 -8.58 -25.49 0.04
N ASP A 285 -9.74 -26.11 -0.12
CA ASP A 285 -9.92 -27.24 -1.03
C ASP A 285 -9.75 -26.82 -2.49
N GLY A 286 -10.34 -25.67 -2.88
CA GLY A 286 -10.20 -25.13 -4.22
C GLY A 286 -8.77 -24.71 -4.53
N HIS A 287 -8.03 -24.20 -3.54
CA HIS A 287 -6.62 -23.87 -3.70
C HIS A 287 -5.77 -25.15 -3.86
N LEU A 288 -5.92 -26.13 -2.97
CA LEU A 288 -5.17 -27.40 -3.02
C LEU A 288 -5.46 -28.23 -4.29
N ALA A 289 -6.64 -28.09 -4.88
CA ALA A 289 -6.93 -28.73 -6.17
C ALA A 289 -6.05 -28.19 -7.31
N LYS A 290 -5.60 -26.93 -7.23
CA LYS A 290 -4.72 -26.30 -8.21
C LYS A 290 -3.23 -26.37 -7.80
N TYR A 291 -2.99 -26.22 -6.51
CA TYR A 291 -1.65 -26.14 -5.89
C TYR A 291 -1.51 -27.18 -4.77
N PRO A 292 -1.39 -28.47 -5.09
CA PRO A 292 -1.47 -29.57 -4.10
C PRO A 292 -0.37 -29.55 -3.05
N ASN A 293 0.74 -28.86 -3.31
CA ASN A 293 1.88 -28.73 -2.39
C ASN A 293 1.94 -27.36 -1.70
N SER A 294 0.86 -26.55 -1.75
CA SER A 294 0.82 -25.26 -1.06
C SER A 294 0.95 -25.46 0.45
N PHE A 295 2.11 -25.06 0.99
CA PHE A 295 2.39 -25.14 2.42
C PHE A 295 1.31 -24.43 3.24
N THR A 296 0.97 -23.20 2.86
CA THR A 296 -0.01 -22.38 3.57
C THR A 296 -1.40 -23.03 3.60
N ALA A 297 -1.87 -23.57 2.48
CA ALA A 297 -3.16 -24.26 2.45
C ALA A 297 -3.15 -25.57 3.26
N LEU A 298 -2.08 -26.35 3.16
CA LEU A 298 -1.92 -27.62 3.92
C LEU A 298 -1.86 -27.35 5.43
N ALA A 299 -1.08 -26.35 5.85
CA ALA A 299 -0.97 -25.94 7.25
C ALA A 299 -2.32 -25.46 7.80
N ASN A 300 -3.02 -24.59 7.06
CA ASN A 300 -4.33 -24.08 7.46
C ASN A 300 -5.40 -25.19 7.55
N LYS A 301 -5.40 -26.16 6.64
CA LYS A 301 -6.27 -27.35 6.75
C LYS A 301 -5.96 -28.15 8.02
N GLY A 302 -4.68 -28.32 8.31
CA GLY A 302 -4.23 -28.98 9.54
C GLY A 302 -4.68 -28.26 10.81
N LEU A 303 -4.48 -26.94 10.88
CA LEU A 303 -4.90 -26.13 12.02
C LEU A 303 -6.43 -26.10 12.18
N MET A 304 -7.17 -26.05 11.07
CA MET A 304 -8.63 -26.14 11.08
C MET A 304 -9.10 -27.47 11.69
N ALA A 305 -8.46 -28.58 11.34
CA ALA A 305 -8.76 -29.87 11.92
C ALA A 305 -8.39 -29.95 13.42
N VAL A 306 -7.28 -29.34 13.84
CA VAL A 306 -6.90 -29.19 15.24
C VAL A 306 -7.97 -28.43 16.03
N ASN A 307 -8.44 -27.31 15.50
CA ASN A 307 -9.50 -26.49 16.12
C ASN A 307 -10.83 -27.25 16.23
N ASP A 308 -11.08 -28.21 15.32
CA ASP A 308 -12.23 -29.11 15.35
C ASP A 308 -12.03 -30.33 16.29
N ASN A 309 -10.91 -30.42 17.00
CA ASN A 309 -10.51 -31.55 17.79
C ASN A 309 -10.39 -32.87 16.97
N ASN A 310 -10.13 -32.78 15.69
CA ASN A 310 -9.93 -33.94 14.80
C ASN A 310 -8.42 -34.18 14.59
N ALA A 311 -7.81 -34.89 15.55
CA ALA A 311 -6.39 -35.15 15.53
C ALA A 311 -5.93 -36.00 14.34
N GLU A 312 -6.77 -36.91 13.83
CA GLU A 312 -6.46 -37.77 12.69
C GLU A 312 -6.30 -36.95 11.40
N GLU A 313 -7.31 -36.15 11.09
CA GLU A 313 -7.27 -35.26 9.92
C GLU A 313 -6.19 -34.16 10.07
N GLY A 314 -6.01 -33.66 11.30
CA GLY A 314 -4.94 -32.72 11.63
C GLY A 314 -3.54 -33.28 11.33
N ALA A 315 -3.26 -34.50 11.84
CA ALA A 315 -1.99 -35.19 11.59
C ALA A 315 -1.76 -35.45 10.09
N LYS A 316 -2.81 -35.81 9.35
CA LYS A 316 -2.74 -36.04 7.90
C LYS A 316 -2.30 -34.79 7.14
N TRP A 317 -2.94 -33.63 7.37
CA TRP A 317 -2.63 -32.41 6.67
C TRP A 317 -1.30 -31.80 7.12
N LEU A 318 -1.02 -31.80 8.44
CA LEU A 318 0.23 -31.28 8.98
C LEU A 318 1.45 -32.09 8.53
N ARG A 319 1.31 -33.41 8.33
CA ARG A 319 2.38 -34.23 7.75
C ARG A 319 2.70 -33.81 6.32
N GLN A 320 1.70 -33.51 5.50
CA GLN A 320 1.91 -32.99 4.15
C GLN A 320 2.52 -31.57 4.18
N ALA A 321 2.06 -30.72 5.10
CA ALA A 321 2.65 -29.40 5.30
C ALA A 321 4.14 -29.47 5.70
N ALA A 322 4.49 -30.39 6.62
CA ALA A 322 5.86 -30.63 7.03
C ALA A 322 6.75 -31.17 5.89
N GLN A 323 6.17 -31.92 4.95
CA GLN A 323 6.88 -32.35 3.73
C GLN A 323 7.09 -31.20 2.76
N ALA A 324 6.09 -30.31 2.58
CA ALA A 324 6.18 -29.16 1.70
C ALA A 324 7.17 -28.11 2.22
N LYS A 325 7.27 -27.92 3.55
CA LYS A 325 8.19 -27.00 4.20
C LYS A 325 8.82 -27.62 5.44
N PRO A 326 9.90 -28.42 5.30
CA PRO A 326 10.49 -29.19 6.40
C PRO A 326 11.18 -28.37 7.48
N ASP A 327 11.48 -27.11 7.19
CA ASP A 327 12.18 -26.16 8.08
C ASP A 327 11.25 -25.31 8.96
N ASN A 328 9.95 -25.63 9.02
CA ASN A 328 8.99 -24.90 9.84
C ASN A 328 8.73 -25.60 11.20
N PRO A 329 9.25 -25.08 12.32
CA PRO A 329 9.12 -25.73 13.64
C PRO A 329 7.68 -25.73 14.17
N VAL A 330 6.85 -24.78 13.75
CA VAL A 330 5.45 -24.67 14.19
C VAL A 330 4.64 -25.85 13.68
N VAL A 331 4.79 -26.21 12.41
CA VAL A 331 4.07 -27.35 11.81
C VAL A 331 4.47 -28.65 12.45
N TRP A 332 5.77 -28.87 12.70
CA TRP A 332 6.24 -30.05 13.43
C TRP A 332 5.67 -30.15 14.85
N THR A 333 5.55 -29.00 15.53
CA THR A 333 4.96 -28.93 16.87
C THR A 333 3.49 -29.35 16.87
N TYR A 334 2.69 -28.83 15.93
CA TYR A 334 1.27 -29.21 15.81
C TYR A 334 1.08 -30.64 15.35
N LEU A 335 1.93 -31.13 14.45
CA LEU A 335 1.93 -32.55 14.05
C LEU A 335 2.18 -33.47 15.27
N GLY A 336 3.23 -33.16 16.05
CA GLY A 336 3.53 -33.90 17.28
C GLY A 336 2.37 -33.87 18.28
N ALA A 337 1.69 -32.75 18.42
CA ALA A 337 0.52 -32.61 19.29
C ALA A 337 -0.65 -33.49 18.82
N CYS A 338 -0.98 -33.52 17.54
CA CYS A 338 -2.00 -34.40 16.97
C CYS A 338 -1.66 -35.88 17.21
N LEU A 339 -0.41 -36.24 16.94
CA LEU A 339 0.06 -37.63 17.14
C LEU A 339 0.02 -38.06 18.61
N SER A 340 0.31 -37.15 19.54
CA SER A 340 0.18 -37.41 20.98
C SER A 340 -1.27 -37.65 21.40
N VAL A 341 -2.22 -36.89 20.82
CA VAL A 341 -3.67 -37.12 21.04
C VAL A 341 -4.10 -38.46 20.48
N LEU A 342 -3.62 -38.85 19.30
CA LEU A 342 -3.91 -40.18 18.72
C LEU A 342 -3.33 -41.32 19.59
N ALA A 343 -2.13 -41.11 20.12
CA ALA A 343 -1.51 -42.08 21.05
C ALA A 343 -2.33 -42.25 22.32
N ALA A 344 -2.78 -41.15 22.94
CA ALA A 344 -3.59 -41.19 24.17
C ALA A 344 -4.97 -41.82 23.96
N ASN A 345 -5.53 -41.76 22.76
CA ASN A 345 -6.84 -42.29 22.41
C ASN A 345 -6.76 -43.70 21.77
N ALA A 346 -5.57 -44.26 21.60
CA ALA A 346 -5.39 -45.58 21.00
C ALA A 346 -5.97 -46.68 21.87
N THR A 347 -6.63 -47.66 21.26
CA THR A 347 -7.29 -48.77 21.96
C THR A 347 -6.32 -49.90 22.34
N ASP A 348 -5.14 -49.94 21.73
CA ASP A 348 -4.10 -50.93 22.03
C ASP A 348 -2.73 -50.24 22.20
N ASN A 349 -1.88 -50.91 22.99
CA ASN A 349 -0.58 -50.36 23.37
C ASN A 349 0.41 -50.23 22.17
N ALA A 350 0.31 -51.14 21.20
CA ALA A 350 1.22 -51.09 20.05
C ALA A 350 0.95 -49.87 19.18
N THR A 351 -0.32 -49.55 18.91
CA THR A 351 -0.76 -48.34 18.21
C THR A 351 -0.41 -47.09 19.01
N ALA A 352 -0.63 -47.08 20.33
CA ALA A 352 -0.25 -45.98 21.20
C ALA A 352 1.26 -45.67 21.12
N GLN A 353 2.08 -46.72 21.27
CA GLN A 353 3.54 -46.58 21.21
C GLN A 353 4.02 -46.06 19.85
N LYS A 354 3.45 -46.54 18.75
CA LYS A 354 3.77 -46.06 17.41
C LYS A 354 3.48 -44.55 17.27
N HIS A 355 2.32 -44.10 17.70
CA HIS A 355 1.98 -42.68 17.64
C HIS A 355 2.85 -41.83 18.55
N TYR A 356 3.22 -42.29 19.75
CA TYR A 356 4.19 -41.58 20.59
C TYR A 356 5.57 -41.51 19.95
N ASP A 357 6.05 -42.58 19.31
CA ASP A 357 7.34 -42.57 18.62
C ASP A 357 7.34 -41.54 17.46
N GLU A 358 6.26 -41.46 16.65
CA GLU A 358 6.09 -40.47 15.63
C GLU A 358 5.97 -39.03 16.20
N ALA A 359 5.25 -38.85 17.32
CA ALA A 359 5.13 -37.56 18.00
C ALA A 359 6.48 -37.06 18.52
N ILE A 360 7.28 -37.95 19.13
CA ILE A 360 8.63 -37.61 19.58
C ILE A 360 9.51 -37.19 18.44
N GLN A 361 9.48 -37.88 17.30
CA GLN A 361 10.24 -37.46 16.10
C GLN A 361 9.85 -36.07 15.62
N ALA A 362 8.54 -35.78 15.62
CA ALA A 362 8.06 -34.45 15.21
C ALA A 362 8.51 -33.33 16.17
N PHE A 363 8.42 -33.58 17.49
CA PHE A 363 8.88 -32.58 18.49
C PHE A 363 10.40 -32.47 18.53
N ASP A 364 11.14 -33.55 18.32
CA ASP A 364 12.60 -33.48 18.24
C ASP A 364 13.03 -32.65 17.02
N LYS A 365 12.31 -32.79 15.89
CA LYS A 365 12.54 -31.95 14.72
C LYS A 365 12.19 -30.48 14.97
N ALA A 366 11.09 -30.21 15.69
CA ALA A 366 10.76 -28.84 16.09
C ALA A 366 11.85 -28.20 16.98
N LYS A 367 12.37 -29.00 17.98
CA LYS A 367 13.49 -28.57 18.82
C LYS A 367 14.77 -28.32 18.03
N GLU A 368 15.11 -29.16 17.07
CA GLU A 368 16.27 -28.96 16.19
C GLU A 368 16.19 -27.62 15.43
N LEU A 369 14.99 -27.30 14.92
CA LEU A 369 14.76 -26.11 14.11
C LEU A 369 14.60 -24.82 14.93
N ASP A 370 14.13 -24.92 16.16
CA ASP A 370 13.85 -23.77 17.05
C ASP A 370 14.22 -24.12 18.50
N PRO A 371 15.54 -24.28 18.79
CA PRO A 371 16.00 -24.73 20.11
C PRO A 371 15.62 -23.77 21.24
N ASP A 372 15.55 -22.47 20.95
CA ASP A 372 15.23 -21.41 21.91
C ASP A 372 13.72 -21.12 22.03
N ARG A 373 12.89 -21.87 21.32
CA ARG A 373 11.42 -21.75 21.34
C ARG A 373 10.90 -20.36 20.97
N MET A 374 11.59 -19.69 20.03
CA MET A 374 11.21 -18.37 19.58
C MET A 374 9.99 -18.38 18.64
N GLN A 375 9.77 -19.50 17.93
CA GLN A 375 8.69 -19.65 16.95
C GLN A 375 7.63 -20.66 17.41
N ALA A 376 8.02 -21.71 18.15
CA ALA A 376 7.14 -22.82 18.51
C ALA A 376 7.34 -23.30 19.95
N ASN A 377 6.25 -23.42 20.69
CA ASN A 377 6.30 -23.89 22.07
C ASN A 377 6.19 -25.44 22.14
N TRP A 378 7.24 -26.13 21.70
CA TRP A 378 7.30 -27.56 21.62
C TRP A 378 7.63 -28.23 22.99
N GLY A 379 8.22 -27.54 23.95
CA GLY A 379 8.89 -28.11 25.12
C GLY A 379 7.99 -29.00 25.99
N TYR A 380 6.88 -28.45 26.49
CA TYR A 380 5.95 -29.20 27.34
C TYR A 380 5.33 -30.40 26.61
N ASN A 381 4.87 -30.22 25.40
CA ASN A 381 4.24 -31.30 24.63
C ASN A 381 5.24 -32.40 24.27
N ARG A 382 6.48 -32.07 24.01
CA ARG A 382 7.57 -33.01 23.82
C ARG A 382 7.79 -33.87 25.09
N TYR A 383 7.88 -33.23 26.25
CA TYR A 383 7.97 -33.95 27.53
C TYR A 383 6.82 -34.92 27.72
N GLN A 384 5.58 -34.51 27.46
CA GLN A 384 4.39 -35.37 27.57
C GLN A 384 4.45 -36.57 26.62
N ALA A 385 4.96 -36.42 25.43
CA ALA A 385 5.14 -37.50 24.47
C ALA A 385 6.18 -38.55 24.99
N TYR A 386 7.31 -38.07 25.51
CA TYR A 386 8.32 -38.96 26.14
C TYR A 386 7.77 -39.64 27.37
N TYR A 387 7.01 -38.95 28.22
CA TYR A 387 6.37 -39.52 29.40
C TYR A 387 5.36 -40.60 29.01
N GLY A 388 4.49 -40.34 28.05
CA GLY A 388 3.52 -41.33 27.57
C GLY A 388 4.17 -42.58 26.95
N ARG A 389 5.32 -42.40 26.31
CA ARG A 389 6.04 -43.50 25.64
C ARG A 389 6.88 -44.33 26.58
N TYR A 390 7.62 -43.73 27.50
CA TYR A 390 8.66 -44.40 28.30
C TYR A 390 8.41 -44.37 29.82
N GLY A 391 7.45 -43.56 30.30
CA GLY A 391 7.20 -43.36 31.73
C GLY A 391 8.13 -42.35 32.39
N ALA A 392 7.85 -41.99 33.65
CA ALA A 392 8.50 -40.92 34.38
C ALA A 392 10.00 -41.16 34.67
N ASP A 393 10.36 -42.39 34.90
CA ASP A 393 11.72 -42.75 35.38
C ASP A 393 12.73 -42.95 34.25
N ASP A 394 12.30 -43.01 33.02
CA ASP A 394 13.18 -43.17 31.86
C ASP A 394 14.13 -41.97 31.70
N PRO A 395 15.42 -42.20 31.46
CA PRO A 395 16.40 -41.11 31.26
C PRO A 395 16.02 -40.12 30.14
N LYS A 396 15.36 -40.59 29.06
CA LYS A 396 14.91 -39.75 27.96
C LYS A 396 13.81 -38.80 28.40
N THR A 397 12.90 -39.29 29.26
CA THR A 397 11.80 -38.46 29.82
C THR A 397 12.38 -37.38 30.74
N LYS A 398 13.33 -37.72 31.59
CA LYS A 398 14.02 -36.76 32.48
C LYS A 398 14.80 -35.70 31.69
N GLN A 399 15.44 -36.09 30.59
CA GLN A 399 16.07 -35.15 29.67
C GLN A 399 15.04 -34.21 29.00
N ALA A 400 13.91 -34.77 28.52
CA ALA A 400 12.86 -33.97 27.92
C ALA A 400 12.24 -32.96 28.91
N GLU A 401 12.13 -33.36 30.20
CA GLU A 401 11.70 -32.46 31.28
C GLU A 401 12.69 -31.33 31.53
N ALA A 402 13.99 -31.63 31.50
CA ALA A 402 15.04 -30.60 31.63
C ALA A 402 15.01 -29.61 30.46
N ASP A 403 14.81 -30.09 29.24
CA ASP A 403 14.69 -29.26 28.02
C ASP A 403 13.43 -28.38 27.99
N MET A 404 12.41 -28.73 28.80
CA MET A 404 11.17 -27.95 28.91
C MET A 404 11.36 -26.63 29.68
N LYS A 405 12.29 -26.63 30.63
CA LYS A 405 12.61 -25.45 31.49
C LYS A 405 13.46 -24.42 30.76
#